data_f863996372b987b511d2cc86c5ea41ae
#
_entry.id   f863996372b987b511d2cc86c5ea41ae
#
_cell.length_a   1.000
_cell.length_b   1.000
_cell.length_c   1.000
_cell.angle_alpha   90.00
_cell.angle_beta   90.00
_cell.angle_gamma   90.00
#
_symmetry.space_group_name_H-M   'P 1'
#
loop_
_entity.id
_entity.type
_entity.pdbx_description
1 polymer ?
#
loop_
_entity_poly.entity_id
_entity_poly.type
_entity_poly.pdbx_seq_one_letter_code
_entity_poly.pdbx_strand_id
1 'polypeptide(L)'
;MSYSATAGHSLSSANAGPGILSLQRALLWLAGVACAIVFIEPSPYEIVTLISAVVFIATGLRFRLVFAPLLLLLFLINLGYSICAADLMNQSEVASWIATSWYMAFTVLLLATMTAEDTAARLDMLRRGLIVGAVIASLAGIAGYFHLVPGGHDLLTLYDRARGTFKDPNVLGAFLILPALFALQSVVSDRPGKSIRSAIALAIMALGLLLAFSRAAWGGLILTAAFMFVLMVLTSESRAQRSRIIVTAMVAVAFVAVLLVILLSFDSISDMFKQRASFDQSYDEGRFGRFGRHMLGAQMALDLPFGIGPLQFHRYFPEDTHNSYLNAFMSGGWISGICYPALVFVTVILGFRHIFVRVPWQRPYLAIFSAFLGTVGESFIIDTDHWRHYWLMLGMMWGMFAAAQPYTRHAASRRN
;
A
#
# COMPACT_ATOMS: atom_id res chain seq x y z
N MET A 1 24.01 28.04 -10.27
CA MET A 1 22.88 28.72 -10.92
C MET A 1 21.64 28.43 -10.10
N SER A 2 21.13 29.46 -9.40
CA SER A 2 19.97 29.37 -8.52
C SER A 2 18.72 29.25 -9.40
N TYR A 3 18.00 28.12 -9.28
CA TYR A 3 16.69 27.94 -9.89
C TYR A 3 15.66 28.77 -9.12
N SER A 4 15.25 29.89 -9.69
CA SER A 4 14.03 30.59 -9.30
C SER A 4 12.83 29.71 -9.68
N ALA A 5 12.24 29.04 -8.70
CA ALA A 5 11.03 28.25 -8.87
C ALA A 5 9.80 29.17 -8.86
N THR A 6 9.57 29.87 -9.95
CA THR A 6 8.22 30.39 -10.28
C THR A 6 7.48 29.32 -11.07
N ALA A 7 7.12 28.21 -10.42
CA ALA A 7 6.22 27.22 -10.97
C ALA A 7 4.79 27.49 -10.46
N GLY A 8 3.87 27.57 -11.40
CA GLY A 8 2.48 27.97 -11.25
C GLY A 8 1.80 27.52 -9.95
N HIS A 9 1.55 28.44 -9.06
CA HIS A 9 0.58 28.27 -8.01
C HIS A 9 -0.78 27.98 -8.65
N SER A 10 -1.32 26.79 -8.44
CA SER A 10 -2.69 26.49 -8.83
C SER A 10 -3.62 27.50 -8.14
N LEU A 11 -4.46 28.16 -8.91
CA LEU A 11 -5.39 29.20 -8.44
C LEU A 11 -6.36 28.75 -7.33
N SER A 12 -6.42 27.44 -7.00
CA SER A 12 -7.31 26.87 -5.99
C SER A 12 -6.76 26.95 -4.56
N SER A 13 -5.45 26.88 -4.38
CA SER A 13 -4.84 27.00 -3.03
C SER A 13 -4.61 28.47 -2.61
N ALA A 14 -4.64 29.41 -3.56
CA ALA A 14 -4.37 30.82 -3.30
C ALA A 14 -5.49 31.51 -2.49
N ASN A 15 -6.69 30.96 -2.42
CA ASN A 15 -7.86 31.53 -1.71
C ASN A 15 -8.19 30.84 -0.37
N ALA A 16 -7.50 29.75 0.01
CA ALA A 16 -7.76 29.10 1.28
C ALA A 16 -7.00 29.81 2.40
N GLY A 17 -7.71 30.31 3.41
CA GLY A 17 -7.10 30.90 4.60
C GLY A 17 -6.19 29.90 5.31
N PRO A 18 -5.20 30.38 6.12
CA PRO A 18 -4.20 29.52 6.78
C PRO A 18 -4.80 28.42 7.65
N GLY A 19 -5.97 28.65 8.25
CA GLY A 19 -6.70 27.65 9.03
C GLY A 19 -7.20 26.47 8.19
N ILE A 20 -7.71 26.73 6.99
CA ILE A 20 -8.19 25.68 6.06
C ILE A 20 -7.03 24.81 5.58
N LEU A 21 -5.90 25.40 5.22
CA LEU A 21 -4.71 24.66 4.81
C LEU A 21 -4.18 23.79 5.95
N SER A 22 -4.21 24.29 7.19
CA SER A 22 -3.85 23.51 8.39
C SER A 22 -4.79 22.34 8.60
N LEU A 23 -6.10 22.53 8.45
CA LEU A 23 -7.11 21.48 8.56
C LEU A 23 -6.92 20.40 7.48
N GLN A 24 -6.73 20.79 6.22
CA GLN A 24 -6.45 19.83 5.13
C GLN A 24 -5.21 18.98 5.40
N ARG A 25 -4.13 19.59 5.90
CA ARG A 25 -2.89 18.91 6.27
C ARG A 25 -3.10 17.94 7.44
N ALA A 26 -3.84 18.37 8.47
CA ALA A 26 -4.17 17.53 9.61
C ALA A 26 -5.01 16.30 9.20
N LEU A 27 -5.99 16.47 8.32
CA LEU A 27 -6.81 15.38 7.79
C LEU A 27 -5.99 14.37 6.98
N LEU A 28 -5.06 14.83 6.14
CA LEU A 28 -4.17 13.93 5.40
C LEU A 28 -3.23 13.17 6.33
N TRP A 29 -2.71 13.83 7.37
CA TRP A 29 -1.90 13.17 8.38
C TRP A 29 -2.73 12.13 9.15
N LEU A 30 -3.94 12.47 9.58
CA LEU A 30 -4.88 11.56 10.24
C LEU A 30 -5.27 10.39 9.35
N ALA A 31 -5.50 10.59 8.05
CA ALA A 31 -5.78 9.51 7.10
C ALA A 31 -4.61 8.51 7.04
N GLY A 32 -3.37 9.02 7.05
CA GLY A 32 -2.18 8.17 7.12
C GLY A 32 -2.09 7.36 8.43
N VAL A 33 -2.39 7.97 9.59
CA VAL A 33 -2.43 7.27 10.89
C VAL A 33 -3.56 6.24 10.91
N ALA A 34 -4.76 6.66 10.53
CA ALA A 34 -5.97 5.85 10.59
C ALA A 34 -5.90 4.60 9.67
N CYS A 35 -5.13 4.67 8.58
CA CYS A 35 -4.87 3.52 7.70
C CYS A 35 -4.22 2.33 8.43
N ALA A 36 -3.59 2.57 9.58
CA ALA A 36 -3.01 1.53 10.44
C ALA A 36 -4.01 0.89 11.42
N ILE A 37 -5.27 1.36 11.50
CA ILE A 37 -6.26 0.88 12.49
C ILE A 37 -7.41 0.22 11.73
N VAL A 38 -7.37 -1.12 11.64
CA VAL A 38 -8.27 -1.90 10.78
C VAL A 38 -9.02 -3.02 11.52
N PHE A 39 -8.71 -3.24 12.81
CA PHE A 39 -9.36 -4.30 13.60
C PHE A 39 -10.80 -3.96 14.01
N ILE A 40 -11.23 -2.70 13.85
CA ILE A 40 -12.59 -2.20 14.09
C ILE A 40 -13.23 -1.86 12.75
N GLU A 41 -14.53 -2.16 12.57
CA GLU A 41 -15.33 -1.77 11.41
C GLU A 41 -16.61 -1.05 11.84
N PRO A 42 -16.93 0.11 11.22
CA PRO A 42 -16.12 0.83 10.25
C PRO A 42 -14.80 1.33 10.87
N SER A 43 -13.72 1.25 10.07
CA SER A 43 -12.39 1.68 10.55
C SER A 43 -12.31 3.21 10.68
N PRO A 44 -11.49 3.74 11.59
CA PRO A 44 -11.21 5.18 11.64
C PRO A 44 -10.79 5.78 10.29
N TYR A 45 -10.17 4.98 9.41
CA TYR A 45 -9.80 5.41 8.06
C TYR A 45 -11.01 5.82 7.23
N GLU A 46 -12.12 5.07 7.28
CA GLU A 46 -13.36 5.42 6.56
C GLU A 46 -13.92 6.76 7.03
N ILE A 47 -13.96 6.98 8.33
CA ILE A 47 -14.47 8.22 8.92
C ILE A 47 -13.59 9.42 8.50
N VAL A 48 -12.28 9.29 8.63
CA VAL A 48 -11.33 10.36 8.30
C VAL A 48 -11.35 10.68 6.81
N THR A 49 -11.44 9.68 5.94
CA THR A 49 -11.48 9.91 4.49
C THR A 49 -12.81 10.54 4.04
N LEU A 50 -13.93 10.18 4.63
CA LEU A 50 -15.23 10.82 4.36
C LEU A 50 -15.23 12.28 4.82
N ILE A 51 -14.73 12.58 6.03
CA ILE A 51 -14.55 13.95 6.51
C ILE A 51 -13.60 14.72 5.58
N SER A 52 -12.50 14.08 5.16
CA SER A 52 -11.58 14.69 4.20
C SER A 52 -12.27 15.02 2.88
N ALA A 53 -13.11 14.12 2.35
CA ALA A 53 -13.86 14.38 1.13
C ALA A 53 -14.74 15.62 1.28
N VAL A 54 -15.52 15.72 2.35
CA VAL A 54 -16.39 16.89 2.61
C VAL A 54 -15.56 18.18 2.68
N VAL A 55 -14.48 18.19 3.47
CA VAL A 55 -13.65 19.39 3.64
C VAL A 55 -12.97 19.79 2.32
N PHE A 56 -12.37 18.85 1.60
CA PHE A 56 -11.67 19.14 0.35
C PHE A 56 -12.64 19.58 -0.76
N ILE A 57 -13.80 18.96 -0.90
CA ILE A 57 -14.85 19.37 -1.86
C ILE A 57 -15.35 20.78 -1.52
N ALA A 58 -15.68 21.04 -0.25
CA ALA A 58 -16.15 22.35 0.20
C ALA A 58 -15.09 23.46 0.02
N THR A 59 -13.81 23.12 0.03
CA THR A 59 -12.70 24.06 -0.17
C THR A 59 -12.17 24.13 -1.59
N GLY A 60 -12.92 23.57 -2.57
CA GLY A 60 -12.68 23.76 -4.00
C GLY A 60 -11.85 22.67 -4.68
N LEU A 61 -11.85 21.42 -4.13
CA LEU A 61 -11.25 20.29 -4.82
C LEU A 61 -11.86 20.11 -6.22
N ARG A 62 -11.01 20.03 -7.24
CA ARG A 62 -11.46 19.92 -8.63
C ARG A 62 -11.04 18.60 -9.23
N PHE A 63 -12.01 17.84 -9.71
CA PHE A 63 -11.75 16.66 -10.51
C PHE A 63 -11.11 17.04 -11.85
N ARG A 64 -10.02 16.36 -12.22
CA ARG A 64 -9.29 16.59 -13.48
C ARG A 64 -9.64 15.50 -14.47
N LEU A 65 -9.90 15.87 -15.73
CA LEU A 65 -10.21 14.91 -16.81
C LEU A 65 -9.12 13.87 -17.03
N VAL A 66 -7.88 14.12 -16.59
CA VAL A 66 -6.78 13.14 -16.64
C VAL A 66 -7.09 11.86 -15.83
N PHE A 67 -8.03 11.92 -14.89
CA PHE A 67 -8.49 10.76 -14.11
C PHE A 67 -9.64 9.99 -14.78
N ALA A 68 -10.12 10.40 -15.96
CA ALA A 68 -11.21 9.72 -16.65
C ALA A 68 -10.91 8.22 -16.91
N PRO A 69 -9.70 7.80 -17.35
CA PRO A 69 -9.38 6.38 -17.50
C PRO A 69 -9.40 5.61 -16.17
N LEU A 70 -8.90 6.24 -15.09
CA LEU A 70 -8.95 5.68 -13.74
C LEU A 70 -10.39 5.49 -13.28
N LEU A 71 -11.23 6.54 -13.42
CA LEU A 71 -12.64 6.49 -13.06
C LEU A 71 -13.38 5.39 -13.84
N LEU A 72 -13.14 5.29 -15.15
CA LEU A 72 -13.77 4.28 -15.99
C LEU A 72 -13.41 2.86 -15.55
N LEU A 73 -12.12 2.58 -15.31
CA LEU A 73 -11.69 1.24 -14.87
C LEU A 73 -12.24 0.90 -13.49
N LEU A 74 -12.18 1.83 -12.52
CA LEU A 74 -12.75 1.63 -11.19
C LEU A 74 -14.27 1.42 -11.24
N PHE A 75 -14.97 2.15 -12.09
CA PHE A 75 -16.42 2.00 -12.29
C PHE A 75 -16.74 0.61 -12.89
N LEU A 76 -16.04 0.20 -13.95
CA LEU A 76 -16.28 -1.10 -14.60
C LEU A 76 -15.97 -2.27 -13.67
N ILE A 77 -14.90 -2.20 -12.87
CA ILE A 77 -14.57 -3.22 -11.86
C ILE A 77 -15.76 -3.38 -10.91
N ASN A 78 -16.23 -2.28 -10.33
CA ASN A 78 -17.31 -2.32 -9.34
C ASN A 78 -18.67 -2.62 -9.96
N LEU A 79 -18.91 -2.24 -11.20
CA LEU A 79 -20.11 -2.62 -11.95
C LEU A 79 -20.16 -4.14 -12.14
N GLY A 80 -19.05 -4.77 -12.56
CA GLY A 80 -18.98 -6.23 -12.68
C GLY A 80 -19.25 -6.93 -11.36
N TYR A 81 -18.61 -6.48 -10.26
CA TYR A 81 -18.89 -7.00 -8.91
C TYR A 81 -20.37 -6.85 -8.54
N SER A 82 -20.98 -5.69 -8.80
CA SER A 82 -22.37 -5.43 -8.45
C SER A 82 -23.36 -6.29 -9.26
N ILE A 83 -23.09 -6.50 -10.55
CA ILE A 83 -23.90 -7.37 -11.42
C ILE A 83 -23.83 -8.82 -10.91
N CYS A 84 -22.64 -9.34 -10.64
CA CYS A 84 -22.47 -10.72 -10.18
C CYS A 84 -22.97 -10.95 -8.75
N ALA A 85 -23.09 -9.89 -7.95
CA ALA A 85 -23.64 -9.93 -6.59
C ALA A 85 -25.17 -9.77 -6.53
N ALA A 86 -25.86 -9.46 -7.63
CA ALA A 86 -27.26 -9.04 -7.61
C ALA A 86 -28.18 -10.01 -6.85
N ASP A 87 -28.07 -11.31 -7.11
CA ASP A 87 -28.86 -12.37 -6.45
C ASP A 87 -28.33 -12.73 -5.04
N LEU A 88 -27.20 -12.17 -4.63
CA LEU A 88 -26.52 -12.45 -3.36
C LEU A 88 -26.65 -11.30 -2.35
N MET A 89 -27.30 -10.20 -2.71
CA MET A 89 -27.39 -8.98 -1.88
C MET A 89 -28.19 -9.16 -0.59
N ASN A 90 -28.94 -10.26 -0.46
CA ASN A 90 -29.58 -10.68 0.79
C ASN A 90 -28.57 -11.20 1.84
N GLN A 91 -27.34 -11.54 1.44
CA GLN A 91 -26.25 -11.91 2.32
C GLN A 91 -25.54 -10.63 2.79
N SER A 92 -25.61 -10.33 4.09
CA SER A 92 -25.03 -9.09 4.66
C SER A 92 -23.53 -8.94 4.41
N GLU A 93 -22.80 -10.06 4.36
CA GLU A 93 -21.34 -10.08 4.09
C GLU A 93 -21.05 -9.66 2.64
N VAL A 94 -21.84 -10.16 1.68
CA VAL A 94 -21.71 -9.77 0.26
C VAL A 94 -22.07 -8.31 0.07
N ALA A 95 -23.15 -7.82 0.68
CA ALA A 95 -23.55 -6.42 0.62
C ALA A 95 -22.46 -5.50 1.21
N SER A 96 -21.87 -5.88 2.35
CA SER A 96 -20.76 -5.16 2.98
C SER A 96 -19.51 -5.17 2.09
N TRP A 97 -19.19 -6.31 1.47
CA TRP A 97 -18.06 -6.46 0.56
C TRP A 97 -18.18 -5.53 -0.66
N ILE A 98 -19.37 -5.48 -1.29
CA ILE A 98 -19.67 -4.58 -2.40
C ILE A 98 -19.55 -3.10 -1.97
N ALA A 99 -20.16 -2.73 -0.83
CA ALA A 99 -20.08 -1.37 -0.31
C ALA A 99 -18.62 -0.94 -0.05
N THR A 100 -17.81 -1.86 0.52
CA THR A 100 -16.39 -1.64 0.75
C THR A 100 -15.63 -1.46 -0.57
N SER A 101 -15.92 -2.26 -1.60
CA SER A 101 -15.27 -2.16 -2.91
C SER A 101 -15.56 -0.79 -3.58
N TRP A 102 -16.82 -0.33 -3.58
CA TRP A 102 -17.17 1.01 -4.06
C TRP A 102 -16.50 2.11 -3.24
N TYR A 103 -16.45 1.96 -1.92
CA TYR A 103 -15.75 2.89 -1.04
C TYR A 103 -14.26 2.95 -1.37
N MET A 104 -13.59 1.80 -1.63
CA MET A 104 -12.17 1.80 -2.04
C MET A 104 -11.97 2.54 -3.36
N ALA A 105 -12.83 2.34 -4.36
CA ALA A 105 -12.78 3.07 -5.62
C ALA A 105 -12.96 4.59 -5.42
N PHE A 106 -13.88 4.99 -4.55
CA PHE A 106 -14.07 6.39 -4.17
C PHE A 106 -12.79 6.96 -3.51
N THR A 107 -12.16 6.25 -2.57
CA THR A 107 -10.97 6.73 -1.89
C THR A 107 -9.77 6.88 -2.82
N VAL A 108 -9.64 6.03 -3.84
CA VAL A 108 -8.61 6.20 -4.89
C VAL A 108 -8.78 7.51 -5.62
N LEU A 109 -9.98 7.81 -6.10
CA LEU A 109 -10.27 9.05 -6.82
C LEU A 109 -10.08 10.29 -5.93
N LEU A 110 -10.52 10.20 -4.68
CA LEU A 110 -10.33 11.26 -3.70
C LEU A 110 -8.84 11.54 -3.46
N LEU A 111 -8.05 10.51 -3.17
CA LEU A 111 -6.62 10.63 -2.92
C LEU A 111 -5.85 11.08 -4.17
N ALA A 112 -6.20 10.56 -5.36
CA ALA A 112 -5.60 11.00 -6.61
C ALA A 112 -5.85 12.50 -6.84
N THR A 113 -7.07 12.97 -6.59
CA THR A 113 -7.42 14.38 -6.77
C THR A 113 -6.75 15.26 -5.72
N MET A 114 -6.76 14.83 -4.44
CA MET A 114 -6.09 15.58 -3.37
C MET A 114 -4.58 15.66 -3.59
N THR A 115 -3.92 14.58 -3.98
CA THR A 115 -2.45 14.55 -4.12
C THR A 115 -1.96 15.14 -5.46
N ALA A 116 -2.85 15.44 -6.40
CA ALA A 116 -2.51 16.13 -7.65
C ALA A 116 -2.21 17.63 -7.48
N GLU A 117 -2.56 18.21 -6.33
CA GLU A 117 -2.31 19.59 -5.97
C GLU A 117 -1.44 19.67 -4.74
N ASP A 118 -0.54 20.65 -4.65
CA ASP A 118 0.44 20.79 -3.55
C ASP A 118 1.10 19.44 -3.21
N THR A 119 1.41 18.68 -4.24
CA THR A 119 1.76 17.24 -4.20
C THR A 119 2.82 16.93 -3.17
N ALA A 120 3.92 17.71 -3.15
CA ALA A 120 5.03 17.46 -2.23
C ALA A 120 4.61 17.59 -0.76
N ALA A 121 3.86 18.63 -0.41
CA ALA A 121 3.43 18.87 0.97
C ALA A 121 2.34 17.87 1.40
N ARG A 122 1.38 17.56 0.52
CA ARG A 122 0.29 16.62 0.83
C ARG A 122 0.81 15.18 0.98
N LEU A 123 1.75 14.75 0.13
CA LEU A 123 2.44 13.46 0.28
C LEU A 123 3.28 13.40 1.56
N ASP A 124 3.94 14.51 1.97
CA ASP A 124 4.70 14.53 3.22
C ASP A 124 3.80 14.37 4.45
N MET A 125 2.57 14.92 4.44
CA MET A 125 1.60 14.71 5.52
C MET A 125 1.14 13.24 5.60
N LEU A 126 0.75 12.64 4.47
CA LEU A 126 0.39 11.22 4.40
C LEU A 126 1.55 10.34 4.85
N ARG A 127 2.77 10.58 4.36
CA ARG A 127 3.98 9.86 4.74
C ARG A 127 4.21 9.88 6.25
N ARG A 128 4.12 11.07 6.87
CA ARG A 128 4.29 11.21 8.35
C ARG A 128 3.21 10.48 9.11
N GLY A 129 1.96 10.58 8.66
CA GLY A 129 0.85 9.85 9.26
C GLY A 129 1.04 8.33 9.15
N LEU A 130 1.40 7.82 7.99
CA LEU A 130 1.67 6.40 7.75
C LEU A 130 2.80 5.87 8.65
N ILE A 131 3.90 6.62 8.82
CA ILE A 131 4.99 6.21 9.71
C ILE A 131 4.52 6.14 11.17
N VAL A 132 3.77 7.16 11.63
CA VAL A 132 3.25 7.17 13.02
C VAL A 132 2.28 6.00 13.22
N GLY A 133 1.34 5.80 12.31
CA GLY A 133 0.41 4.67 12.36
C GLY A 133 1.10 3.32 12.36
N ALA A 134 2.13 3.16 11.52
CA ALA A 134 2.91 1.93 11.44
C ALA A 134 3.71 1.65 12.73
N VAL A 135 4.27 2.67 13.36
CA VAL A 135 4.93 2.54 14.67
C VAL A 135 3.92 2.12 15.75
N ILE A 136 2.73 2.74 15.78
CA ILE A 136 1.67 2.36 16.73
C ILE A 136 1.25 0.90 16.51
N ALA A 137 0.97 0.49 15.27
CA ALA A 137 0.57 -0.87 14.94
C ALA A 137 1.66 -1.90 15.31
N SER A 138 2.92 -1.57 15.04
CA SER A 138 4.07 -2.42 15.39
C SER A 138 4.22 -2.56 16.91
N LEU A 139 4.16 -1.44 17.66
CA LEU A 139 4.25 -1.47 19.12
C LEU A 139 3.10 -2.25 19.74
N ALA A 140 1.88 -2.11 19.20
CA ALA A 140 0.74 -2.93 19.61
C ALA A 140 1.01 -4.43 19.38
N GLY A 141 1.47 -4.80 18.17
CA GLY A 141 1.82 -6.20 17.86
C GLY A 141 2.93 -6.77 18.75
N ILE A 142 3.98 -5.97 19.00
CA ILE A 142 5.09 -6.32 19.90
C ILE A 142 4.57 -6.52 21.33
N ALA A 143 3.74 -5.58 21.82
CA ALA A 143 3.18 -5.65 23.17
C ALA A 143 2.28 -6.88 23.35
N GLY A 144 1.47 -7.21 22.35
CA GLY A 144 0.66 -8.44 22.36
C GLY A 144 1.51 -9.70 22.35
N TYR A 145 2.51 -9.77 21.49
CA TYR A 145 3.37 -10.96 21.33
C TYR A 145 4.16 -11.28 22.61
N PHE A 146 4.74 -10.26 23.26
CA PHE A 146 5.50 -10.42 24.49
C PHE A 146 4.66 -10.33 25.76
N HIS A 147 3.33 -10.37 25.69
CA HIS A 147 2.41 -10.29 26.84
C HIS A 147 2.64 -9.05 27.75
N LEU A 148 3.04 -7.92 27.15
CA LEU A 148 3.35 -6.70 27.92
C LEU A 148 2.12 -5.99 28.46
N VAL A 149 0.93 -6.33 27.97
CA VAL A 149 -0.35 -5.75 28.38
C VAL A 149 -1.32 -6.86 28.75
N PRO A 150 -1.98 -6.82 29.91
CA PRO A 150 -2.99 -7.81 30.28
C PRO A 150 -4.09 -7.92 29.21
N GLY A 151 -4.41 -9.15 28.76
CA GLY A 151 -5.38 -9.41 27.69
C GLY A 151 -4.92 -8.98 26.28
N GLY A 152 -3.74 -8.38 26.16
CA GLY A 152 -3.21 -7.88 24.89
C GLY A 152 -2.85 -8.99 23.91
N HIS A 153 -2.47 -10.16 24.41
CA HIS A 153 -2.13 -11.28 23.54
C HIS A 153 -3.31 -11.67 22.63
N ASP A 154 -4.47 -11.92 23.19
CA ASP A 154 -5.66 -12.36 22.45
C ASP A 154 -6.17 -11.27 21.47
N LEU A 155 -6.00 -9.99 21.83
CA LEU A 155 -6.46 -8.87 21.01
C LEU A 155 -5.47 -8.52 19.89
N LEU A 156 -4.16 -8.65 20.10
CA LEU A 156 -3.12 -8.08 19.24
C LEU A 156 -2.29 -9.14 18.52
N THR A 157 -2.60 -10.43 18.76
CA THR A 157 -2.02 -11.57 18.05
C THR A 157 -3.11 -12.43 17.39
N LEU A 158 -2.71 -13.27 16.47
CA LEU A 158 -3.53 -14.30 15.84
C LEU A 158 -2.62 -15.48 15.46
N TYR A 159 -2.96 -16.69 15.92
CA TYR A 159 -2.13 -17.89 15.73
C TYR A 159 -0.68 -17.67 16.20
N ASP A 160 -0.50 -17.11 17.39
CA ASP A 160 0.80 -16.74 17.99
C ASP A 160 1.67 -15.84 17.11
N ARG A 161 1.06 -15.04 16.24
CA ARG A 161 1.69 -14.07 15.36
C ARG A 161 1.19 -12.66 15.66
N ALA A 162 2.07 -11.67 15.63
CA ALA A 162 1.68 -10.27 15.82
C ALA A 162 0.76 -9.80 14.68
N ARG A 163 -0.46 -9.36 15.01
CA ARG A 163 -1.38 -8.67 14.09
C ARG A 163 -1.54 -7.19 14.42
N GLY A 164 -1.11 -6.77 15.61
CA GLY A 164 -1.21 -5.38 16.06
C GLY A 164 -2.63 -4.85 15.96
N THR A 165 -2.80 -3.75 15.24
CA THR A 165 -4.09 -3.08 15.01
C THR A 165 -4.78 -3.54 13.71
N PHE A 166 -4.42 -4.72 13.19
CA PHE A 166 -5.00 -5.34 12.01
C PHE A 166 -5.79 -6.61 12.37
N LYS A 167 -6.63 -7.09 11.44
CA LYS A 167 -7.35 -8.34 11.61
C LYS A 167 -6.46 -9.57 11.37
N ASP A 168 -5.43 -9.43 10.53
CA ASP A 168 -4.57 -10.52 10.08
C ASP A 168 -3.09 -10.11 10.11
N PRO A 169 -2.16 -10.99 10.55
CA PRO A 169 -0.72 -10.73 10.56
C PRO A 169 -0.11 -10.46 9.18
N ASN A 170 -0.63 -11.08 8.12
CA ASN A 170 -0.11 -10.86 6.77
C ASN A 170 -0.44 -9.44 6.31
N VAL A 171 -1.64 -8.94 6.64
CA VAL A 171 -2.05 -7.56 6.32
C VAL A 171 -1.23 -6.53 7.10
N LEU A 172 -0.94 -6.78 8.39
CA LEU A 172 0.02 -5.97 9.15
C LEU A 172 1.37 -5.92 8.45
N GLY A 173 1.93 -7.10 8.12
CA GLY A 173 3.24 -7.20 7.47
C GLY A 173 3.31 -6.43 6.16
N ALA A 174 2.33 -6.61 5.28
CA ALA A 174 2.23 -5.90 4.01
C ALA A 174 2.07 -4.38 4.17
N PHE A 175 1.23 -3.94 5.13
CA PHE A 175 1.08 -2.52 5.45
C PHE A 175 2.39 -1.87 5.88
N LEU A 176 3.22 -2.56 6.67
CA LEU A 176 4.47 -2.02 7.19
C LEU A 176 5.52 -1.75 6.11
N ILE A 177 5.41 -2.37 4.93
CA ILE A 177 6.41 -2.22 3.84
C ILE A 177 6.56 -0.75 3.44
N LEU A 178 5.48 -0.06 3.05
CA LEU A 178 5.58 1.33 2.58
C LEU A 178 6.14 2.30 3.64
N PRO A 179 5.64 2.32 4.90
CA PRO A 179 6.21 3.15 5.95
C PRO A 179 7.68 2.83 6.26
N ALA A 180 8.07 1.54 6.20
CA ALA A 180 9.47 1.13 6.36
C ALA A 180 10.35 1.65 5.23
N LEU A 181 9.89 1.62 3.97
CA LEU A 181 10.62 2.22 2.84
C LEU A 181 10.76 3.74 3.01
N PHE A 182 9.76 4.45 3.49
CA PHE A 182 9.87 5.87 3.80
C PHE A 182 10.90 6.15 4.90
N ALA A 183 10.90 5.35 5.97
CA ALA A 183 11.86 5.48 7.05
C ALA A 183 13.28 5.17 6.56
N LEU A 184 13.46 4.10 5.79
CA LEU A 184 14.72 3.70 5.20
C LEU A 184 15.28 4.77 4.25
N GLN A 185 14.43 5.36 3.41
CA GLN A 185 14.80 6.46 2.53
C GLN A 185 15.25 7.71 3.31
N SER A 186 14.58 8.02 4.43
CA SER A 186 14.97 9.11 5.33
C SER A 186 16.32 8.84 6.00
N VAL A 187 16.60 7.61 6.43
CA VAL A 187 17.91 7.20 6.99
C VAL A 187 19.03 7.49 6.00
N VAL A 188 18.80 7.17 4.72
CA VAL A 188 19.79 7.37 3.65
C VAL A 188 19.99 8.85 3.30
N SER A 189 18.90 9.62 3.27
CA SER A 189 18.89 10.91 2.56
C SER A 189 18.84 12.13 3.45
N ASP A 190 18.40 12.01 4.71
CA ASP A 190 18.15 13.15 5.58
C ASP A 190 19.36 13.50 6.47
N ARG A 191 19.24 14.63 7.19
CA ARG A 191 20.23 15.09 8.18
C ARG A 191 20.25 14.14 9.39
N PRO A 192 21.37 14.06 10.15
CA PRO A 192 21.56 13.08 11.25
C PRO A 192 20.39 12.98 12.23
N GLY A 193 19.86 14.11 12.74
CA GLY A 193 18.78 14.08 13.74
C GLY A 193 17.45 13.49 13.22
N LYS A 194 17.11 13.72 11.94
CA LYS A 194 15.95 13.07 11.29
C LYS A 194 16.24 11.61 10.97
N SER A 195 17.45 11.31 10.52
CA SER A 195 17.91 9.96 10.21
C SER A 195 17.82 9.04 11.43
N ILE A 196 18.23 9.50 12.62
CA ILE A 196 18.12 8.74 13.88
C ILE A 196 16.67 8.42 14.22
N ARG A 197 15.77 9.40 14.15
CA ARG A 197 14.33 9.16 14.41
C ARG A 197 13.74 8.14 13.44
N SER A 198 14.10 8.25 12.16
CA SER A 198 13.67 7.31 11.14
C SER A 198 14.27 5.91 11.33
N ALA A 199 15.51 5.81 11.81
CA ALA A 199 16.14 4.54 12.14
C ALA A 199 15.44 3.84 13.32
N ILE A 200 15.07 4.60 14.37
CA ILE A 200 14.28 4.05 15.49
C ILE A 200 12.92 3.55 15.01
N ALA A 201 12.20 4.36 14.23
CA ALA A 201 10.91 3.96 13.67
C ALA A 201 11.04 2.70 12.78
N LEU A 202 12.08 2.64 11.95
CA LEU A 202 12.38 1.48 11.11
C LEU A 202 12.67 0.23 11.94
N ALA A 203 13.44 0.33 13.02
CA ALA A 203 13.73 -0.78 13.91
C ALA A 203 12.46 -1.34 14.57
N ILE A 204 11.56 -0.46 15.04
CA ILE A 204 10.27 -0.86 15.61
C ILE A 204 9.41 -1.57 14.55
N MET A 205 9.30 -0.98 13.35
CA MET A 205 8.53 -1.58 12.25
C MET A 205 9.12 -2.90 11.76
N ALA A 206 10.45 -3.01 11.70
CA ALA A 206 11.14 -4.25 11.31
C ALA A 206 10.88 -5.38 12.34
N LEU A 207 10.88 -5.06 13.63
CA LEU A 207 10.53 -6.03 14.67
C LEU A 207 9.05 -6.43 14.56
N GLY A 208 8.12 -5.49 14.39
CA GLY A 208 6.71 -5.80 14.18
C GLY A 208 6.46 -6.67 12.95
N LEU A 209 7.15 -6.37 11.84
CA LEU A 209 7.08 -7.15 10.60
C LEU A 209 7.67 -8.55 10.76
N LEU A 210 8.77 -8.70 11.51
CA LEU A 210 9.33 -10.01 11.81
C LEU A 210 8.35 -10.85 12.63
N LEU A 211 7.79 -10.29 13.70
CA LEU A 211 6.84 -10.96 14.59
C LEU A 211 5.47 -11.22 13.96
N ALA A 212 5.17 -10.59 12.81
CA ALA A 212 4.02 -10.95 12.00
C ALA A 212 4.19 -12.33 11.32
N PHE A 213 5.41 -12.89 11.26
CA PHE A 213 5.74 -14.20 10.67
C PHE A 213 5.09 -14.41 9.29
N SER A 214 5.12 -13.39 8.45
CA SER A 214 4.61 -13.42 7.08
C SER A 214 5.75 -13.51 6.08
N ARG A 215 5.89 -14.66 5.42
CA ARG A 215 6.92 -14.87 4.36
C ARG A 215 6.81 -13.85 3.24
N ALA A 216 5.57 -13.58 2.81
CA ALA A 216 5.31 -12.59 1.75
C ALA A 216 5.78 -11.19 2.17
N ALA A 217 5.49 -10.77 3.41
CA ALA A 217 5.92 -9.47 3.91
C ALA A 217 7.45 -9.38 4.10
N TRP A 218 8.12 -10.45 4.56
CA TRP A 218 9.58 -10.48 4.66
C TRP A 218 10.23 -10.35 3.30
N GLY A 219 9.83 -11.21 2.35
CA GLY A 219 10.31 -11.16 0.97
C GLY A 219 9.93 -9.85 0.28
N GLY A 220 8.71 -9.38 0.50
CA GLY A 220 8.19 -8.11 0.00
C GLY A 220 9.04 -6.92 0.43
N LEU A 221 9.38 -6.79 1.73
CA LEU A 221 10.24 -5.72 2.21
C LEU A 221 11.64 -5.79 1.59
N ILE A 222 12.25 -6.96 1.52
CA ILE A 222 13.60 -7.13 0.95
C ILE A 222 13.60 -6.74 -0.53
N LEU A 223 12.67 -7.27 -1.32
CA LEU A 223 12.59 -7.02 -2.76
C LEU A 223 12.27 -5.55 -3.07
N THR A 224 11.31 -4.97 -2.36
CA THR A 224 10.91 -3.57 -2.59
C THR A 224 11.97 -2.60 -2.12
N ALA A 225 12.68 -2.87 -1.02
CA ALA A 225 13.80 -2.07 -0.57
C ALA A 225 14.97 -2.13 -1.55
N ALA A 226 15.33 -3.33 -2.03
CA ALA A 226 16.37 -3.50 -3.04
C ALA A 226 16.01 -2.74 -4.33
N PHE A 227 14.78 -2.88 -4.81
CA PHE A 227 14.30 -2.15 -5.98
C PHE A 227 14.33 -0.63 -5.78
N MET A 228 13.83 -0.14 -4.63
CA MET A 228 13.91 1.28 -4.29
C MET A 228 15.37 1.79 -4.26
N PHE A 229 16.31 1.03 -3.70
CA PHE A 229 17.72 1.40 -3.69
C PHE A 229 18.30 1.48 -5.10
N VAL A 230 18.00 0.51 -5.96
CA VAL A 230 18.40 0.55 -7.37
C VAL A 230 17.87 1.83 -8.04
N LEU A 231 16.59 2.14 -7.87
CA LEU A 231 16.01 3.37 -8.42
C LEU A 231 16.66 4.63 -7.86
N MET A 232 16.93 4.67 -6.55
CA MET A 232 17.64 5.81 -5.92
C MET A 232 19.06 5.99 -6.47
N VAL A 233 19.79 4.91 -6.74
CA VAL A 233 21.12 4.95 -7.37
C VAL A 233 21.01 5.45 -8.81
N LEU A 234 20.08 4.93 -9.59
CA LEU A 234 19.87 5.30 -11.00
C LEU A 234 19.44 6.77 -11.16
N THR A 235 18.66 7.30 -10.21
CA THR A 235 18.17 8.68 -10.23
C THR A 235 19.07 9.68 -9.48
N SER A 236 20.18 9.21 -8.88
CA SER A 236 21.08 10.08 -8.11
C SER A 236 21.88 11.01 -9.00
N GLU A 237 22.10 12.24 -8.53
CA GLU A 237 22.74 13.32 -9.30
C GLU A 237 24.27 13.36 -9.15
N SER A 238 24.79 12.78 -8.07
CA SER A 238 26.22 12.84 -7.77
C SER A 238 26.81 11.49 -7.33
N ARG A 239 28.13 11.34 -7.54
CA ARG A 239 28.87 10.15 -7.05
C ARG A 239 28.81 10.03 -5.53
N ALA A 240 28.89 11.16 -4.81
CA ALA A 240 28.78 11.18 -3.35
C ALA A 240 27.43 10.68 -2.86
N GLN A 241 26.33 11.07 -3.52
CA GLN A 241 24.99 10.58 -3.22
C GLN A 241 24.88 9.07 -3.47
N ARG A 242 25.40 8.56 -4.59
CA ARG A 242 25.42 7.13 -4.91
C ARG A 242 26.18 6.33 -3.86
N SER A 243 27.40 6.77 -3.51
CA SER A 243 28.22 6.13 -2.49
C SER A 243 27.48 6.08 -1.14
N ARG A 244 26.88 7.19 -0.72
CA ARG A 244 26.08 7.25 0.52
C ARG A 244 24.92 6.24 0.49
N ILE A 245 24.18 6.14 -0.62
CA ILE A 245 23.07 5.18 -0.77
C ILE A 245 23.60 3.74 -0.62
N ILE A 246 24.68 3.40 -1.33
CA ILE A 246 25.27 2.05 -1.31
C ILE A 246 25.75 1.70 0.10
N VAL A 247 26.53 2.59 0.74
CA VAL A 247 27.06 2.35 2.09
C VAL A 247 25.90 2.18 3.09
N THR A 248 24.87 3.03 3.02
CA THR A 248 23.73 2.91 3.93
C THR A 248 22.93 1.63 3.69
N ALA A 249 22.80 1.19 2.42
CA ALA A 249 22.19 -0.09 2.11
C ALA A 249 22.96 -1.26 2.73
N MET A 250 24.28 -1.27 2.61
CA MET A 250 25.14 -2.28 3.24
C MET A 250 25.01 -2.29 4.77
N VAL A 251 25.01 -1.10 5.39
CA VAL A 251 24.82 -0.97 6.85
C VAL A 251 23.43 -1.46 7.26
N ALA A 252 22.39 -1.14 6.50
CA ALA A 252 21.03 -1.63 6.77
C ALA A 252 20.95 -3.15 6.68
N VAL A 253 21.55 -3.77 5.67
CA VAL A 253 21.62 -5.24 5.54
C VAL A 253 22.37 -5.86 6.71
N ALA A 254 23.53 -5.31 7.08
CA ALA A 254 24.31 -5.78 8.24
C ALA A 254 23.49 -5.65 9.54
N PHE A 255 22.80 -4.53 9.74
CA PHE A 255 21.94 -4.32 10.91
C PHE A 255 20.81 -5.36 10.99
N VAL A 256 20.10 -5.61 9.87
CA VAL A 256 19.05 -6.61 9.80
C VAL A 256 19.59 -8.01 10.09
N ALA A 257 20.77 -8.35 9.54
CA ALA A 257 21.40 -9.64 9.80
C ALA A 257 21.74 -9.80 11.29
N VAL A 258 22.31 -8.80 11.94
CA VAL A 258 22.61 -8.83 13.39
C VAL A 258 21.34 -8.94 14.21
N LEU A 259 20.29 -8.14 13.87
CA LEU A 259 19.00 -8.20 14.55
C LEU A 259 18.37 -9.60 14.43
N LEU A 260 18.43 -10.20 13.24
CA LEU A 260 17.90 -11.54 12.99
C LEU A 260 18.65 -12.59 13.84
N VAL A 261 19.98 -12.52 13.91
CA VAL A 261 20.79 -13.43 14.76
C VAL A 261 20.38 -13.30 16.24
N ILE A 262 20.23 -12.07 16.74
CA ILE A 262 19.80 -11.82 18.12
C ILE A 262 18.40 -12.39 18.36
N LEU A 263 17.46 -12.15 17.47
CA LEU A 263 16.06 -12.60 17.63
C LEU A 263 15.92 -14.11 17.51
N LEU A 264 16.69 -14.75 16.64
CA LEU A 264 16.71 -16.21 16.51
C LEU A 264 17.42 -16.92 17.67
N SER A 265 18.07 -16.19 18.60
CA SER A 265 18.57 -16.78 19.85
C SER A 265 17.47 -17.05 20.90
N PHE A 266 16.25 -16.52 20.67
CA PHE A 266 15.08 -16.83 21.50
C PHE A 266 14.35 -18.04 20.90
N ASP A 267 14.19 -19.12 21.66
CA ASP A 267 13.62 -20.39 21.17
C ASP A 267 12.24 -20.22 20.55
N SER A 268 11.33 -19.46 21.18
CA SER A 268 9.98 -19.22 20.68
C SER A 268 9.97 -18.55 19.30
N ILE A 269 10.89 -17.59 19.06
CA ILE A 269 11.01 -16.89 17.78
C ILE A 269 11.68 -17.83 16.75
N SER A 270 12.72 -18.56 17.16
CA SER A 270 13.44 -19.48 16.31
C SER A 270 12.54 -20.59 15.78
N ASP A 271 11.73 -21.20 16.64
CA ASP A 271 10.85 -22.30 16.25
C ASP A 271 9.74 -21.82 15.31
N MET A 272 9.10 -20.69 15.61
CA MET A 272 8.11 -20.09 14.72
C MET A 272 8.74 -19.68 13.38
N PHE A 273 9.96 -19.12 13.40
CA PHE A 273 10.68 -18.76 12.20
C PHE A 273 10.99 -20.00 11.33
N LYS A 274 11.51 -21.08 11.91
CA LYS A 274 11.78 -22.34 11.19
C LYS A 274 10.51 -22.90 10.56
N GLN A 275 9.41 -22.96 11.33
CA GLN A 275 8.13 -23.42 10.85
C GLN A 275 7.63 -22.59 9.65
N ARG A 276 7.77 -21.28 9.73
CA ARG A 276 7.26 -20.35 8.70
C ARG A 276 8.23 -20.15 7.53
N ALA A 277 9.54 -20.29 7.73
CA ALA A 277 10.52 -20.16 6.65
C ALA A 277 10.59 -21.40 5.74
N SER A 278 10.02 -22.53 6.14
CA SER A 278 9.91 -23.71 5.27
C SER A 278 9.10 -23.39 4.01
N PHE A 279 9.63 -23.84 2.86
CA PHE A 279 8.92 -23.70 1.57
C PHE A 279 7.81 -24.75 1.43
N ASP A 280 7.94 -25.89 2.13
CA ASP A 280 6.96 -26.98 2.11
C ASP A 280 5.86 -26.68 3.14
N GLN A 281 4.71 -26.26 2.67
CA GLN A 281 3.54 -26.00 3.50
C GLN A 281 2.36 -26.79 2.95
N SER A 282 1.75 -27.60 3.81
CA SER A 282 0.62 -28.47 3.43
C SER A 282 -0.56 -27.73 2.77
N TYR A 283 -0.74 -26.45 3.09
CA TYR A 283 -1.80 -25.61 2.50
C TYR A 283 -1.43 -25.06 1.11
N ASP A 284 -0.18 -25.14 0.69
CA ASP A 284 0.27 -24.72 -0.65
C ASP A 284 0.21 -25.86 -1.67
N GLU A 285 0.28 -27.13 -1.20
CA GLU A 285 0.45 -28.32 -2.02
C GLU A 285 -0.86 -29.06 -2.34
N GLY A 286 -0.80 -29.90 -3.38
CA GLY A 286 -1.89 -30.76 -3.81
C GLY A 286 -2.96 -30.04 -4.66
N ARG A 287 -3.96 -30.83 -5.12
CA ARG A 287 -5.01 -30.36 -6.04
C ARG A 287 -5.84 -29.22 -5.43
N PHE A 288 -6.07 -29.25 -4.14
CA PHE A 288 -6.84 -28.23 -3.39
C PHE A 288 -5.95 -27.32 -2.53
N GLY A 289 -4.62 -27.45 -2.62
CA GLY A 289 -3.71 -26.46 -2.09
C GLY A 289 -3.80 -25.14 -2.86
N ARG A 290 -3.15 -24.10 -2.39
CA ARG A 290 -3.24 -22.75 -2.98
C ARG A 290 -3.05 -22.74 -4.50
N PHE A 291 -1.94 -23.31 -4.98
CA PHE A 291 -1.63 -23.29 -6.42
C PHE A 291 -2.55 -24.20 -7.23
N GLY A 292 -3.00 -25.32 -6.68
CA GLY A 292 -4.01 -26.18 -7.32
C GLY A 292 -5.34 -25.47 -7.49
N ARG A 293 -5.80 -24.73 -6.47
CA ARG A 293 -7.01 -23.90 -6.54
C ARG A 293 -6.87 -22.76 -7.57
N HIS A 294 -5.69 -22.15 -7.70
CA HIS A 294 -5.46 -21.15 -8.75
C HIS A 294 -5.68 -21.72 -10.15
N MET A 295 -5.17 -22.93 -10.41
CA MET A 295 -5.37 -23.60 -11.70
C MET A 295 -6.84 -23.95 -11.96
N LEU A 296 -7.51 -24.53 -10.97
CA LEU A 296 -8.92 -24.88 -11.06
C LEU A 296 -9.82 -23.64 -11.20
N GLY A 297 -9.54 -22.60 -10.43
CA GLY A 297 -10.24 -21.33 -10.51
C GLY A 297 -10.01 -20.61 -11.85
N ALA A 298 -8.80 -20.70 -12.42
CA ALA A 298 -8.51 -20.14 -13.75
C ALA A 298 -9.32 -20.86 -14.85
N GLN A 299 -9.45 -22.19 -14.79
CA GLN A 299 -10.33 -22.93 -15.69
C GLN A 299 -11.80 -22.49 -15.51
N MET A 300 -12.25 -22.41 -14.26
CA MET A 300 -13.61 -21.97 -13.92
C MET A 300 -13.89 -20.53 -14.42
N ALA A 301 -12.88 -19.63 -14.38
CA ALA A 301 -13.02 -18.26 -14.89
C ALA A 301 -13.27 -18.21 -16.40
N LEU A 302 -12.73 -19.15 -17.17
CA LEU A 302 -12.96 -19.25 -18.62
C LEU A 302 -14.38 -19.71 -18.95
N ASP A 303 -14.92 -20.61 -18.12
CA ASP A 303 -16.25 -21.20 -18.32
C ASP A 303 -17.37 -20.30 -17.79
N LEU A 304 -17.08 -19.38 -16.88
CA LEU A 304 -18.06 -18.55 -16.18
C LEU A 304 -17.85 -17.05 -16.45
N PRO A 305 -18.31 -16.51 -17.59
CA PRO A 305 -18.13 -15.11 -17.95
C PRO A 305 -18.79 -14.12 -16.97
N PHE A 306 -19.80 -14.54 -16.21
CA PHE A 306 -20.44 -13.78 -15.16
C PHE A 306 -19.87 -14.07 -13.76
N GLY A 307 -18.84 -14.94 -13.65
CA GLY A 307 -18.28 -15.31 -12.35
C GLY A 307 -19.26 -16.11 -11.48
N ILE A 308 -18.97 -16.16 -10.18
CA ILE A 308 -19.79 -16.84 -9.15
C ILE A 308 -20.30 -15.86 -8.08
N GLY A 309 -19.86 -14.62 -8.12
CA GLY A 309 -20.14 -13.59 -7.14
C GLY A 309 -19.13 -13.52 -5.99
N PRO A 310 -19.08 -12.37 -5.29
CA PRO A 310 -18.16 -12.15 -4.18
C PRO A 310 -18.36 -13.14 -3.04
N LEU A 311 -17.27 -13.58 -2.43
CA LEU A 311 -17.28 -14.49 -1.28
C LEU A 311 -17.93 -15.85 -1.53
N GLN A 312 -18.02 -16.31 -2.81
CA GLN A 312 -18.65 -17.60 -3.12
C GLN A 312 -17.64 -18.70 -3.44
N PHE A 313 -16.34 -18.40 -3.56
CA PHE A 313 -15.33 -19.37 -3.98
C PHE A 313 -15.19 -20.54 -2.98
N HIS A 314 -15.32 -20.26 -1.68
CA HIS A 314 -15.29 -21.27 -0.63
C HIS A 314 -16.44 -22.32 -0.70
N ARG A 315 -17.48 -22.06 -1.51
CA ARG A 315 -18.55 -23.06 -1.77
C ARG A 315 -18.10 -24.18 -2.72
N TYR A 316 -17.05 -23.92 -3.49
CA TYR A 316 -16.49 -24.85 -4.47
C TYR A 316 -15.15 -25.44 -4.00
N PHE A 317 -14.43 -24.72 -3.15
CA PHE A 317 -13.09 -25.05 -2.70
C PHE A 317 -12.95 -24.86 -1.18
N PRO A 318 -12.00 -25.55 -0.51
CA PRO A 318 -11.84 -25.46 0.96
C PRO A 318 -11.53 -24.06 1.51
N GLU A 319 -10.90 -23.20 0.69
CA GLU A 319 -10.51 -21.83 1.04
C GLU A 319 -10.71 -20.90 -0.16
N ASP A 320 -10.62 -19.59 0.07
CA ASP A 320 -10.73 -18.56 -0.94
C ASP A 320 -9.57 -18.57 -1.96
N THR A 321 -9.69 -17.73 -2.98
CA THR A 321 -8.78 -17.66 -4.13
C THR A 321 -7.32 -17.44 -3.73
N HIS A 322 -7.07 -16.62 -2.70
CA HIS A 322 -5.74 -16.11 -2.37
C HIS A 322 -4.96 -15.58 -3.58
N ASN A 323 -5.68 -14.91 -4.49
CA ASN A 323 -5.16 -14.30 -5.70
C ASN A 323 -6.14 -13.23 -6.17
N SER A 324 -5.80 -11.95 -5.99
CA SER A 324 -6.70 -10.83 -6.30
C SER A 324 -7.12 -10.78 -7.78
N TYR A 325 -6.25 -11.21 -8.69
CA TYR A 325 -6.58 -11.22 -10.12
C TYR A 325 -7.63 -12.29 -10.42
N LEU A 326 -7.46 -13.48 -9.86
CA LEU A 326 -8.44 -14.56 -9.99
C LEU A 326 -9.74 -14.19 -9.25
N ASN A 327 -9.64 -13.60 -8.06
CA ASN A 327 -10.78 -13.13 -7.31
C ASN A 327 -11.61 -12.11 -8.11
N ALA A 328 -10.98 -11.23 -8.88
CA ALA A 328 -11.70 -10.29 -9.74
C ALA A 328 -12.54 -11.00 -10.81
N PHE A 329 -12.05 -12.11 -11.39
CA PHE A 329 -12.84 -12.95 -12.30
C PHE A 329 -13.98 -13.69 -11.58
N MET A 330 -13.67 -14.28 -10.42
CA MET A 330 -14.67 -15.05 -9.68
C MET A 330 -15.79 -14.18 -9.13
N SER A 331 -15.43 -13.02 -8.57
CA SER A 331 -16.37 -12.11 -7.91
C SER A 331 -17.14 -11.21 -8.86
N GLY A 332 -16.61 -10.86 -10.03
CA GLY A 332 -17.19 -9.87 -10.94
C GLY A 332 -17.17 -10.26 -12.43
N GLY A 333 -16.96 -11.54 -12.71
CA GLY A 333 -16.91 -12.07 -14.05
C GLY A 333 -15.81 -11.43 -14.91
N TRP A 334 -15.94 -11.53 -16.22
CA TRP A 334 -14.94 -11.02 -17.15
C TRP A 334 -14.81 -9.49 -17.11
N ILE A 335 -15.85 -8.75 -16.76
CA ILE A 335 -15.79 -7.29 -16.67
C ILE A 335 -14.76 -6.90 -15.62
N SER A 336 -14.94 -7.33 -14.37
CA SER A 336 -13.97 -7.03 -13.30
C SER A 336 -12.64 -7.74 -13.52
N GLY A 337 -12.67 -9.00 -13.97
CA GLY A 337 -11.50 -9.83 -14.20
C GLY A 337 -10.55 -9.27 -15.26
N ILE A 338 -11.03 -8.53 -16.25
CA ILE A 338 -10.20 -7.84 -17.25
C ILE A 338 -9.82 -6.44 -16.77
N CYS A 339 -10.78 -5.68 -16.22
CA CYS A 339 -10.54 -4.28 -15.84
C CYS A 339 -9.61 -4.14 -14.65
N TYR A 340 -9.62 -5.08 -13.68
CA TYR A 340 -8.72 -5.00 -12.53
C TYR A 340 -7.25 -5.20 -12.91
N PRO A 341 -6.85 -6.27 -13.61
CA PRO A 341 -5.49 -6.39 -14.13
C PRO A 341 -5.09 -5.24 -15.08
N ALA A 342 -6.03 -4.74 -15.90
CA ALA A 342 -5.76 -3.60 -16.77
C ALA A 342 -5.43 -2.33 -15.97
N LEU A 343 -6.16 -2.05 -14.88
CA LEU A 343 -5.88 -0.94 -13.97
C LEU A 343 -4.46 -1.06 -13.38
N VAL A 344 -4.12 -2.25 -12.88
CA VAL A 344 -2.78 -2.55 -12.33
C VAL A 344 -1.70 -2.35 -13.39
N PHE A 345 -1.88 -2.94 -14.56
CA PHE A 345 -0.91 -2.88 -15.67
C PHE A 345 -0.68 -1.44 -16.16
N VAL A 346 -1.74 -0.67 -16.38
CA VAL A 346 -1.64 0.74 -16.77
C VAL A 346 -0.89 1.53 -15.68
N THR A 347 -1.19 1.30 -14.41
CA THR A 347 -0.53 1.98 -13.30
C THR A 347 0.97 1.64 -13.25
N VAL A 348 1.33 0.38 -13.46
CA VAL A 348 2.73 -0.09 -13.52
C VAL A 348 3.47 0.57 -14.69
N ILE A 349 2.88 0.58 -15.89
CA ILE A 349 3.50 1.23 -17.07
C ILE A 349 3.71 2.73 -16.81
N LEU A 350 2.70 3.43 -16.32
CA LEU A 350 2.82 4.83 -15.97
C LEU A 350 3.88 5.03 -14.88
N GLY A 351 3.95 4.12 -13.92
CA GLY A 351 4.98 4.11 -12.89
C GLY A 351 6.39 4.07 -13.50
N PHE A 352 6.67 3.12 -14.35
CA PHE A 352 8.00 3.04 -15.00
C PHE A 352 8.33 4.28 -15.83
N ARG A 353 7.36 4.87 -16.54
CA ARG A 353 7.56 6.09 -17.34
C ARG A 353 7.92 7.32 -16.50
N HIS A 354 7.51 7.35 -15.22
CA HIS A 354 7.74 8.50 -14.34
C HIS A 354 9.00 8.41 -13.47
N ILE A 355 9.74 7.28 -13.47
CA ILE A 355 10.94 7.09 -12.65
C ILE A 355 11.97 8.22 -12.85
N PHE A 356 12.22 8.60 -14.09
CA PHE A 356 13.24 9.59 -14.44
C PHE A 356 12.70 11.01 -14.60
N VAL A 357 11.42 11.24 -14.33
CA VAL A 357 10.85 12.59 -14.36
C VAL A 357 11.30 13.35 -13.12
N ARG A 358 12.01 14.46 -13.31
CA ARG A 358 12.52 15.30 -12.24
C ARG A 358 11.40 16.14 -11.64
N VAL A 359 10.93 15.76 -10.46
CA VAL A 359 9.85 16.42 -9.73
C VAL A 359 10.22 16.60 -8.25
N PRO A 360 9.66 17.59 -7.54
CA PRO A 360 9.95 17.81 -6.11
C PRO A 360 9.64 16.62 -5.20
N TRP A 361 8.70 15.77 -5.61
CA TRP A 361 8.27 14.56 -4.89
C TRP A 361 8.88 13.27 -5.43
N GLN A 362 9.96 13.33 -6.21
CA GLN A 362 10.58 12.13 -6.79
C GLN A 362 11.00 11.10 -5.72
N ARG A 363 11.53 11.55 -4.58
CA ARG A 363 11.91 10.63 -3.50
C ARG A 363 10.71 9.81 -2.97
N PRO A 364 9.64 10.41 -2.40
CA PRO A 364 8.49 9.62 -1.95
C PRO A 364 7.87 8.82 -3.09
N TYR A 365 7.91 9.30 -4.32
CA TYR A 365 7.45 8.55 -5.49
C TYR A 365 8.17 7.20 -5.63
N LEU A 366 9.51 7.15 -5.53
CA LEU A 366 10.28 5.91 -5.66
C LEU A 366 9.90 4.89 -4.57
N ALA A 367 9.68 5.34 -3.34
CA ALA A 367 9.24 4.47 -2.25
C ALA A 367 7.82 3.92 -2.48
N ILE A 368 6.87 4.79 -2.86
CA ILE A 368 5.47 4.40 -3.12
C ILE A 368 5.40 3.43 -4.31
N PHE A 369 6.11 3.72 -5.39
CA PHE A 369 6.13 2.84 -6.56
C PHE A 369 6.75 1.48 -6.26
N SER A 370 7.83 1.43 -5.48
CA SER A 370 8.45 0.18 -5.06
C SER A 370 7.51 -0.66 -4.18
N ALA A 371 6.85 -0.04 -3.19
CA ALA A 371 5.87 -0.71 -2.35
C ALA A 371 4.66 -1.20 -3.17
N PHE A 372 4.16 -0.37 -4.09
CA PHE A 372 3.06 -0.73 -4.99
C PHE A 372 3.40 -1.98 -5.83
N LEU A 373 4.60 -2.04 -6.42
CA LEU A 373 5.05 -3.22 -7.17
C LEU A 373 5.15 -4.47 -6.28
N GLY A 374 5.60 -4.31 -5.02
CA GLY A 374 5.59 -5.40 -4.04
C GLY A 374 4.18 -5.94 -3.82
N THR A 375 3.21 -5.06 -3.57
CA THR A 375 1.81 -5.47 -3.37
C THR A 375 1.20 -6.07 -4.64
N VAL A 376 1.53 -5.55 -5.83
CA VAL A 376 1.15 -6.15 -7.12
C VAL A 376 1.66 -7.60 -7.23
N GLY A 377 2.89 -7.86 -6.78
CA GLY A 377 3.43 -9.22 -6.70
C GLY A 377 2.72 -10.09 -5.65
N GLU A 378 2.46 -9.55 -4.45
CA GLU A 378 1.69 -10.25 -3.40
C GLU A 378 0.29 -10.61 -3.86
N SER A 379 -0.35 -9.81 -4.72
CA SER A 379 -1.70 -10.05 -5.25
C SER A 379 -1.84 -11.37 -6.03
N PHE A 380 -0.74 -12.01 -6.42
CA PHE A 380 -0.76 -13.36 -7.02
C PHE A 380 -0.89 -14.48 -5.99
N ILE A 381 -0.65 -14.22 -4.70
CA ILE A 381 -0.60 -15.24 -3.65
C ILE A 381 -1.47 -14.92 -2.44
N ILE A 382 -2.10 -13.74 -2.41
CA ILE A 382 -3.06 -13.32 -1.37
C ILE A 382 -4.06 -12.32 -1.96
N ASP A 383 -5.24 -12.21 -1.35
CA ASP A 383 -6.27 -11.26 -1.77
C ASP A 383 -5.95 -9.87 -1.18
N THR A 384 -5.47 -8.96 -2.03
CA THR A 384 -5.08 -7.59 -1.67
C THR A 384 -6.14 -6.54 -2.04
N ASP A 385 -7.16 -6.96 -2.78
CA ASP A 385 -8.17 -6.12 -3.41
C ASP A 385 -9.06 -5.35 -2.42
N HIS A 386 -9.05 -5.72 -1.14
CA HIS A 386 -9.73 -4.99 -0.05
C HIS A 386 -8.75 -4.39 0.98
N TRP A 387 -7.46 -4.29 0.64
CA TRP A 387 -6.48 -3.65 1.51
C TRP A 387 -6.47 -2.13 1.34
N ARG A 388 -6.85 -1.37 2.35
CA ARG A 388 -6.91 0.10 2.34
C ARG A 388 -5.61 0.75 1.89
N HIS A 389 -4.47 0.26 2.35
CA HIS A 389 -3.15 0.79 1.98
C HIS A 389 -2.78 0.54 0.51
N TYR A 390 -3.26 -0.54 -0.11
CA TYR A 390 -3.09 -0.78 -1.54
C TYR A 390 -3.79 0.31 -2.37
N TRP A 391 -5.06 0.57 -2.06
CA TRP A 391 -5.84 1.61 -2.75
C TRP A 391 -5.34 3.03 -2.46
N LEU A 392 -4.80 3.27 -1.25
CA LEU A 392 -4.13 4.51 -0.89
C LEU A 392 -2.90 4.74 -1.77
N MET A 393 -2.04 3.72 -1.96
CA MET A 393 -0.88 3.81 -2.87
C MET A 393 -1.31 4.09 -4.30
N LEU A 394 -2.33 3.39 -4.80
CA LEU A 394 -2.88 3.61 -6.14
C LEU A 394 -3.33 5.05 -6.33
N GLY A 395 -4.10 5.59 -5.39
CA GLY A 395 -4.55 6.99 -5.43
C GLY A 395 -3.39 7.99 -5.43
N MET A 396 -2.41 7.81 -4.53
CA MET A 396 -1.21 8.65 -4.50
C MET A 396 -0.45 8.62 -5.84
N MET A 397 -0.28 7.44 -6.45
CA MET A 397 0.42 7.30 -7.72
C MET A 397 -0.29 8.07 -8.85
N TRP A 398 -1.59 7.89 -9.00
CA TRP A 398 -2.35 8.61 -10.02
C TRP A 398 -2.35 10.12 -9.80
N GLY A 399 -2.40 10.59 -8.56
CA GLY A 399 -2.24 12.00 -8.23
C GLY A 399 -0.87 12.55 -8.64
N MET A 400 0.20 11.79 -8.35
CA MET A 400 1.57 12.15 -8.76
C MET A 400 1.74 12.16 -10.28
N PHE A 401 1.12 11.23 -11.03
CA PHE A 401 1.14 11.23 -12.50
C PHE A 401 0.47 12.47 -13.07
N ALA A 402 -0.70 12.84 -12.53
CA ALA A 402 -1.41 14.04 -12.95
C ALA A 402 -0.59 15.32 -12.68
N ALA A 403 0.05 15.39 -11.50
CA ALA A 403 0.89 16.52 -11.12
C ALA A 403 2.18 16.61 -11.94
N ALA A 404 2.69 15.49 -12.47
CA ALA A 404 3.93 15.45 -13.25
C ALA A 404 3.77 15.92 -14.70
N GLN A 405 2.55 16.06 -15.24
CA GLN A 405 2.31 16.44 -16.64
C GLN A 405 3.05 17.73 -17.10
N PRO A 406 3.08 18.83 -16.33
CA PRO A 406 3.83 20.03 -16.73
C PRO A 406 5.33 19.75 -16.89
N TYR A 407 5.89 18.92 -16.02
CA TYR A 407 7.33 18.59 -16.02
C TYR A 407 7.71 17.71 -17.22
N THR A 408 6.85 16.79 -17.63
CA THR A 408 7.08 15.93 -18.81
C THR A 408 7.00 16.73 -20.12
N ARG A 409 6.08 17.68 -20.25
CA ARG A 409 5.97 18.55 -21.41
C ARG A 409 7.20 19.44 -21.61
N HIS A 410 7.72 20.03 -20.53
CA HIS A 410 8.95 20.84 -20.58
C HIS A 410 10.20 20.03 -20.95
N ALA A 411 10.28 18.76 -20.53
CA ALA A 411 11.37 17.89 -20.93
C ALA A 411 11.33 17.51 -22.42
N ALA A 412 10.14 17.35 -23.00
CA ALA A 412 9.96 17.07 -24.42
C ALA A 412 10.29 18.30 -25.29
N SER A 413 9.86 19.52 -24.88
CA SER A 413 10.14 20.76 -25.63
C SER A 413 11.63 21.16 -25.66
N ARG A 414 12.48 20.61 -24.80
CA ARG A 414 13.94 20.84 -24.80
C ARG A 414 14.72 19.82 -25.64
N ARG A 415 14.06 18.78 -26.13
CA ARG A 415 14.69 17.74 -27.00
C ARG A 415 14.44 17.97 -28.48
N ASN A 416 13.46 18.81 -28.81
CA ASN A 416 13.17 19.34 -30.13
C ASN A 416 13.77 20.75 -30.29
#